data_e0db8c70289c3c5539f9571c6f43be0c
#
_entry.id   e0db8c70289c3c5539f9571c6f43be0c
#
_cell.length_a   1.000
_cell.length_b   1.000
_cell.length_c   1.000
_cell.angle_alpha   90.00
_cell.angle_beta   90.00
_cell.angle_gamma   90.00
#
_symmetry.space_group_name_H-M   'P 1'
#
loop_
_entity.id
_entity.type
_entity.pdbx_description
1 polymer ?
#
loop_
_entity_poly.entity_id
_entity_poly.type
_entity_poly.pdbx_seq_one_letter_code
_entity_poly.pdbx_strand_id
1 'polypeptide(L)'
;MAFMRLSNRSKDPSLLDRQDPRKHWVQGAIAVYQGDAGDAGYWPGSKARELLNSGWSTSTRDELVELIQRYIDGECNVGFDKLRIIWLARLGRGAGWLDDVTSWGYVFPAVAELQRSYGSWQELFEAMKAGREEWYGGAAKVPAGTLKLNERAHAYASKQFFSQVPYR
;
A
#
# COMPACT_ATOMS: atom_id res chain seq x y z
N MET A 1 -9.03 -31.49 -37.38
CA MET A 1 -8.65 -31.36 -35.97
C MET A 1 -8.16 -29.93 -35.76
N ALA A 2 -8.94 -29.09 -35.11
CA ALA A 2 -8.57 -27.70 -34.83
C ALA A 2 -7.83 -27.65 -33.51
N PHE A 3 -6.55 -27.36 -33.57
CA PHE A 3 -5.74 -27.06 -32.37
C PHE A 3 -6.20 -25.70 -31.82
N MET A 4 -6.96 -25.73 -30.73
CA MET A 4 -7.20 -24.55 -29.92
C MET A 4 -5.84 -24.03 -29.43
N ARG A 5 -5.38 -22.91 -29.98
CA ARG A 5 -4.34 -22.09 -29.37
C ARG A 5 -4.90 -21.55 -28.07
N LEU A 6 -4.54 -22.18 -26.95
CA LEU A 6 -4.68 -21.60 -25.65
C LEU A 6 -3.83 -20.31 -25.63
N SER A 7 -4.51 -19.17 -25.73
CA SER A 7 -3.86 -17.87 -25.56
C SER A 7 -3.20 -17.85 -24.19
N ASN A 8 -1.88 -17.82 -24.16
CA ASN A 8 -1.11 -17.47 -22.97
C ASN A 8 -1.42 -15.98 -22.63
N ARG A 9 -2.59 -15.70 -22.07
CA ARG A 9 -2.78 -14.50 -21.28
C ARG A 9 -1.83 -14.68 -20.11
N SER A 10 -0.73 -13.92 -20.10
CA SER A 10 0.09 -13.78 -18.90
C SER A 10 -0.87 -13.36 -17.78
N LYS A 11 -1.11 -14.27 -16.85
CA LYS A 11 -2.01 -13.97 -15.73
C LYS A 11 -1.33 -12.85 -14.96
N ASP A 12 -1.95 -11.68 -14.95
CA ASP A 12 -1.50 -10.58 -14.12
C ASP A 12 -1.33 -11.12 -12.68
N PRO A 13 -0.12 -11.10 -12.10
CA PRO A 13 0.13 -11.65 -10.79
C PRO A 13 -0.77 -11.04 -9.71
N SER A 14 -1.19 -9.79 -9.88
CA SER A 14 -2.10 -9.12 -8.96
C SER A 14 -3.49 -9.76 -8.92
N LEU A 15 -3.92 -10.41 -10.01
CA LEU A 15 -5.19 -11.15 -10.06
C LEU A 15 -5.11 -12.47 -9.29
N LEU A 16 -3.94 -13.11 -9.25
CA LEU A 16 -3.73 -14.31 -8.43
C LEU A 16 -3.76 -13.98 -6.94
N ASP A 17 -3.23 -12.83 -6.57
CA ASP A 17 -3.23 -12.37 -5.17
C ASP A 17 -4.65 -12.12 -4.64
N ARG A 18 -5.63 -11.85 -5.49
CA ARG A 18 -7.04 -11.73 -5.08
C ARG A 18 -7.64 -13.03 -4.54
N GLN A 19 -6.99 -14.16 -4.75
CA GLN A 19 -7.39 -15.45 -4.17
C GLN A 19 -6.99 -15.60 -2.69
N ASP A 20 -6.00 -14.82 -2.23
CA ASP A 20 -5.67 -14.67 -0.81
C ASP A 20 -6.35 -13.41 -0.27
N PRO A 21 -7.32 -13.54 0.66
CA PRO A 21 -8.08 -12.39 1.19
C PRO A 21 -7.18 -11.30 1.78
N ARG A 22 -6.03 -11.66 2.37
CA ARG A 22 -5.09 -10.71 2.96
C ARG A 22 -4.40 -9.88 1.89
N LYS A 23 -3.97 -10.50 0.81
CA LYS A 23 -3.33 -9.83 -0.32
C LYS A 23 -4.33 -8.97 -1.09
N HIS A 24 -5.56 -9.45 -1.25
CA HIS A 24 -6.63 -8.66 -1.84
C HIS A 24 -6.94 -7.41 -0.99
N TRP A 25 -6.98 -7.57 0.33
CA TRP A 25 -7.15 -6.45 1.26
C TRP A 25 -6.05 -5.39 1.10
N VAL A 26 -4.80 -5.82 0.92
CA VAL A 26 -3.64 -4.93 0.71
C VAL A 26 -3.80 -4.08 -0.55
N GLN A 27 -4.38 -4.61 -1.62
CA GLN A 27 -4.65 -3.83 -2.84
C GLN A 27 -5.59 -2.64 -2.58
N GLY A 28 -6.55 -2.79 -1.65
CA GLY A 28 -7.39 -1.69 -1.19
C GLY A 28 -6.66 -0.71 -0.26
N ALA A 29 -5.87 -1.22 0.66
CA ALA A 29 -5.11 -0.39 1.60
C ALA A 29 -4.14 0.56 0.89
N ILE A 30 -3.53 0.13 -0.19
CA ILE A 30 -2.59 0.93 -1.00
C ILE A 30 -3.29 2.08 -1.74
N ALA A 31 -4.61 2.05 -1.90
CA ALA A 31 -5.34 3.13 -2.57
C ALA A 31 -5.06 4.53 -1.99
N VAL A 32 -4.73 4.63 -0.71
CA VAL A 32 -4.37 5.90 -0.06
C VAL A 32 -3.13 6.57 -0.66
N TYR A 33 -2.25 5.80 -1.31
CA TYR A 33 -1.03 6.30 -1.95
C TYR A 33 -1.15 6.49 -3.46
N GLN A 34 -1.99 5.73 -4.12
CA GLN A 34 -2.11 5.78 -5.59
C GLN A 34 -3.50 6.17 -6.09
N GLY A 35 -4.47 6.30 -5.20
CA GLY A 35 -5.82 6.76 -5.50
C GLY A 35 -6.75 5.69 -6.06
N ASP A 36 -6.26 4.47 -6.29
CA ASP A 36 -7.02 3.30 -6.74
C ASP A 36 -6.41 2.01 -6.16
N ALA A 37 -7.13 0.90 -6.25
CA ALA A 37 -6.62 -0.38 -5.81
C ALA A 37 -5.51 -0.90 -6.75
N GLY A 38 -4.54 -1.58 -6.17
CA GLY A 38 -3.46 -2.18 -6.92
C GLY A 38 -2.37 -2.73 -6.00
N ASP A 39 -1.27 -3.18 -6.59
CA ASP A 39 -0.10 -3.63 -5.84
C ASP A 39 1.20 -3.15 -6.50
N ALA A 40 1.85 -2.20 -5.84
CA ALA A 40 3.13 -1.66 -6.26
C ALA A 40 4.26 -2.70 -6.29
N GLY A 41 4.07 -3.85 -5.65
CA GLY A 41 5.01 -4.97 -5.70
C GLY A 41 5.19 -5.56 -7.11
N TYR A 42 4.26 -5.27 -8.01
CA TYR A 42 4.31 -5.70 -9.41
C TYR A 42 4.65 -4.58 -10.39
N TRP A 43 4.98 -3.39 -9.89
CA TRP A 43 5.42 -2.31 -10.75
C TRP A 43 6.78 -2.59 -11.40
N PRO A 44 7.07 -2.00 -12.58
CA PRO A 44 8.41 -2.01 -13.15
C PRO A 44 9.44 -1.48 -12.14
N GLY A 45 10.59 -2.14 -12.04
CA GLY A 45 11.61 -1.82 -11.05
C GLY A 45 12.12 -0.38 -11.14
N SER A 46 12.21 0.19 -12.34
CA SER A 46 12.57 1.60 -12.54
C SER A 46 11.57 2.55 -11.89
N LYS A 47 10.27 2.31 -12.11
CA LYS A 47 9.19 3.13 -11.53
C LYS A 47 9.18 3.06 -10.00
N ALA A 48 9.32 1.86 -9.45
CA ALA A 48 9.33 1.68 -8.00
C ALA A 48 10.55 2.36 -7.35
N ARG A 49 11.74 2.22 -7.94
CA ARG A 49 12.97 2.89 -7.46
C ARG A 49 12.90 4.40 -7.59
N GLU A 50 12.38 4.92 -8.69
CA GLU A 50 12.18 6.35 -8.86
C GLU A 50 11.29 6.94 -7.77
N LEU A 51 10.19 6.27 -7.44
CA LEU A 51 9.28 6.74 -6.40
C LEU A 51 9.89 6.62 -4.99
N LEU A 52 10.64 5.55 -4.70
CA LEU A 52 11.36 5.41 -3.45
C LEU A 52 12.39 6.53 -3.28
N ASN A 53 13.11 6.87 -4.35
CA ASN A 53 14.09 7.96 -4.32
C ASN A 53 13.42 9.33 -4.17
N SER A 54 12.48 9.68 -5.05
CA SER A 54 11.88 11.02 -5.09
C SER A 54 10.90 11.30 -3.95
N GLY A 55 10.12 10.29 -3.56
CA GLY A 55 9.06 10.45 -2.56
C GLY A 55 9.47 10.07 -1.12
N TRP A 56 10.54 9.28 -0.97
CA TRP A 56 10.93 8.71 0.31
C TRP A 56 12.42 8.89 0.64
N SER A 57 13.17 9.56 -0.25
CA SER A 57 14.62 9.79 -0.12
C SER A 57 15.40 8.48 0.16
N THR A 58 15.00 7.41 -0.52
CA THR A 58 15.49 6.05 -0.30
C THR A 58 16.04 5.52 -1.62
N SER A 59 17.33 5.24 -1.66
CA SER A 59 18.08 4.83 -2.86
C SER A 59 18.64 3.42 -2.78
N THR A 60 18.61 2.80 -1.59
CA THR A 60 19.18 1.48 -1.35
C THR A 60 18.21 0.60 -0.54
N ARG A 61 18.47 -0.72 -0.60
CA ARG A 61 17.75 -1.68 0.21
C ARG A 61 17.86 -1.41 1.71
N ASP A 62 19.07 -1.07 2.18
CA ASP A 62 19.32 -0.89 3.61
C ASP A 62 18.60 0.34 4.13
N GLU A 63 18.63 1.47 3.40
CA GLU A 63 17.83 2.67 3.71
C GLU A 63 16.34 2.36 3.75
N LEU A 64 15.83 1.50 2.84
CA LEU A 64 14.43 1.09 2.86
C LEU A 64 14.09 0.29 4.12
N VAL A 65 14.95 -0.65 4.51
CA VAL A 65 14.74 -1.47 5.71
C VAL A 65 14.76 -0.61 6.97
N GLU A 66 15.69 0.34 7.07
CA GLU A 66 15.75 1.30 8.18
C GLU A 66 14.49 2.17 8.23
N LEU A 67 14.03 2.64 7.07
CA LEU A 67 12.80 3.43 6.99
C LEU A 67 11.56 2.63 7.43
N ILE A 68 11.44 1.37 7.00
CA ILE A 68 10.36 0.49 7.44
C ILE A 68 10.44 0.27 8.96
N GLN A 69 11.63 0.07 9.50
CA GLN A 69 11.83 -0.13 10.94
C GLN A 69 11.36 1.08 11.76
N ARG A 70 11.61 2.29 11.30
CA ARG A 70 11.09 3.51 11.96
C ARG A 70 9.57 3.48 12.11
N TYR A 71 8.83 3.04 11.08
CA TYR A 71 7.37 2.91 11.16
C TYR A 71 6.91 1.72 11.98
N ILE A 72 7.73 0.68 12.12
CA ILE A 72 7.47 -0.41 13.06
C ILE A 72 7.56 0.10 14.50
N ASP A 73 8.57 0.93 14.79
CA ASP A 73 8.80 1.55 16.10
C ASP A 73 7.73 2.60 16.45
N GLY A 74 7.11 3.21 15.41
CA GLY A 74 6.02 4.17 15.52
C GLY A 74 6.48 5.62 15.40
N GLU A 75 5.81 6.36 14.51
CA GLU A 75 6.07 7.79 14.28
C GLU A 75 4.83 8.66 14.63
N CYS A 76 3.63 8.16 14.34
CA CYS A 76 2.38 8.86 14.58
C CYS A 76 1.31 7.89 15.15
N ASN A 77 0.28 7.61 14.37
CA ASN A 77 -0.76 6.64 14.76
C ASN A 77 -0.64 5.33 13.96
N VAL A 78 -1.33 4.30 14.45
CA VAL A 78 -1.29 2.96 13.85
C VAL A 78 -1.67 2.97 12.37
N GLY A 79 -2.69 3.73 11.97
CA GLY A 79 -3.14 3.83 10.58
C GLY A 79 -2.05 4.40 9.67
N PHE A 80 -1.44 5.50 10.10
CA PHE A 80 -0.36 6.15 9.36
C PHE A 80 0.86 5.25 9.23
N ASP A 81 1.34 4.70 10.33
CA ASP A 81 2.59 3.93 10.35
C ASP A 81 2.44 2.61 9.59
N LYS A 82 1.37 1.84 9.85
CA LYS A 82 1.21 0.51 9.23
C LYS A 82 0.88 0.58 7.74
N LEU A 83 0.12 1.58 7.29
CA LEU A 83 -0.08 1.80 5.85
C LEU A 83 1.24 2.15 5.15
N ARG A 84 2.13 2.90 5.79
CA ARG A 84 3.47 3.18 5.26
C ARG A 84 4.34 1.94 5.16
N ILE A 85 4.32 1.06 6.17
CA ILE A 85 5.02 -0.24 6.11
C ILE A 85 4.54 -1.04 4.91
N ILE A 86 3.22 -1.17 4.73
CA ILE A 86 2.64 -1.92 3.61
C ILE A 86 3.11 -1.33 2.27
N TRP A 87 2.99 -0.03 2.11
CA TRP A 87 3.37 0.67 0.89
C TRP A 87 4.85 0.50 0.55
N LEU A 88 5.72 0.78 1.51
CA LEU A 88 7.18 0.70 1.34
C LEU A 88 7.65 -0.73 1.08
N ALA A 89 7.10 -1.72 1.78
CA ALA A 89 7.46 -3.12 1.56
C ALA A 89 7.05 -3.60 0.15
N ARG A 90 5.88 -3.16 -0.35
CA ARG A 90 5.45 -3.49 -1.71
C ARG A 90 6.24 -2.73 -2.77
N LEU A 91 6.57 -1.47 -2.57
CA LEU A 91 7.52 -0.74 -3.43
C LEU A 91 8.89 -1.39 -3.44
N GLY A 92 9.40 -1.80 -2.29
CA GLY A 92 10.69 -2.50 -2.17
C GLY A 92 10.73 -3.81 -2.95
N ARG A 93 9.62 -4.54 -2.97
CA ARG A 93 9.47 -5.73 -3.82
C ARG A 93 9.46 -5.35 -5.30
N GLY A 94 8.70 -4.35 -5.69
CA GLY A 94 8.68 -3.83 -7.06
C GLY A 94 10.05 -3.35 -7.55
N ALA A 95 10.80 -2.67 -6.68
CA ALA A 95 12.17 -2.21 -6.94
C ALA A 95 13.20 -3.35 -7.10
N GLY A 96 12.86 -4.57 -6.68
CA GLY A 96 13.76 -5.72 -6.63
C GLY A 96 14.71 -5.70 -5.43
N TRP A 97 14.46 -4.87 -4.43
CA TRP A 97 15.26 -4.78 -3.20
C TRP A 97 14.81 -5.76 -2.11
N LEU A 98 13.54 -6.13 -2.11
CA LEU A 98 12.98 -7.17 -1.26
C LEU A 98 12.48 -8.33 -2.13
N ASP A 99 12.70 -9.56 -1.68
CA ASP A 99 12.01 -10.70 -2.24
C ASP A 99 10.54 -10.75 -1.76
N ASP A 100 9.77 -11.64 -2.36
CA ASP A 100 8.34 -11.74 -2.08
C ASP A 100 8.06 -12.16 -0.63
N VAL A 101 8.84 -13.11 -0.10
CA VAL A 101 8.71 -13.60 1.28
C VAL A 101 9.00 -12.49 2.29
N THR A 102 10.08 -11.78 2.11
CA THR A 102 10.48 -10.65 2.98
C THR A 102 9.45 -9.53 2.94
N SER A 103 8.98 -9.17 1.74
CA SER A 103 7.97 -8.13 1.58
C SER A 103 6.67 -8.49 2.31
N TRP A 104 6.13 -9.70 2.11
CA TRP A 104 4.92 -10.14 2.81
C TRP A 104 5.16 -10.33 4.32
N GLY A 105 6.38 -10.64 4.73
CA GLY A 105 6.79 -10.70 6.14
C GLY A 105 6.61 -9.37 6.88
N TYR A 106 6.82 -8.24 6.21
CA TYR A 106 6.49 -6.91 6.75
C TYR A 106 4.99 -6.58 6.66
N VAL A 107 4.34 -6.97 5.57
CA VAL A 107 2.97 -6.58 5.26
C VAL A 107 1.95 -7.26 6.17
N PHE A 108 2.02 -8.57 6.36
CA PHE A 108 0.97 -9.30 7.07
C PHE A 108 0.83 -8.92 8.55
N PRO A 109 1.91 -8.70 9.33
CA PRO A 109 1.77 -8.16 10.69
C PRO A 109 1.10 -6.78 10.71
N ALA A 110 1.44 -5.90 9.77
CA ALA A 110 0.84 -4.58 9.66
C ALA A 110 -0.66 -4.66 9.31
N VAL A 111 -1.07 -5.53 8.39
CA VAL A 111 -2.48 -5.79 8.08
C VAL A 111 -3.23 -6.28 9.33
N ALA A 112 -2.69 -7.25 10.05
CA ALA A 112 -3.32 -7.79 11.24
C ALA A 112 -3.53 -6.72 12.32
N GLU A 113 -2.58 -5.81 12.49
CA GLU A 113 -2.69 -4.71 13.44
C GLU A 113 -3.73 -3.67 13.00
N LEU A 114 -3.76 -3.30 11.73
CA LEU A 114 -4.77 -2.39 11.18
C LEU A 114 -6.19 -2.95 11.36
N GLN A 115 -6.40 -4.23 11.04
CA GLN A 115 -7.70 -4.87 11.19
C GLN A 115 -8.15 -5.00 12.65
N ARG A 116 -7.23 -5.06 13.61
CA ARG A 116 -7.58 -4.99 15.05
C ARG A 116 -7.90 -3.59 15.52
N SER A 117 -7.23 -2.58 14.96
CA SER A 117 -7.29 -1.20 15.43
C SER A 117 -8.49 -0.42 14.89
N TYR A 118 -8.98 -0.79 13.71
CA TYR A 118 -10.06 -0.07 13.02
C TYR A 118 -11.18 -1.04 12.62
N GLY A 119 -12.42 -0.52 12.54
CA GLY A 119 -13.60 -1.30 12.19
C GLY A 119 -14.01 -1.21 10.72
N SER A 120 -13.48 -0.24 9.98
CA SER A 120 -13.85 0.02 8.60
C SER A 120 -12.72 0.67 7.79
N TRP A 121 -12.84 0.62 6.46
CA TRP A 121 -11.96 1.35 5.55
C TRP A 121 -11.99 2.86 5.81
N GLN A 122 -13.16 3.41 6.10
CA GLN A 122 -13.32 4.82 6.40
C GLN A 122 -12.52 5.23 7.63
N GLU A 123 -12.66 4.48 8.74
CA GLU A 123 -11.90 4.74 9.97
C GLU A 123 -10.38 4.67 9.73
N LEU A 124 -9.93 3.68 8.95
CA LEU A 124 -8.52 3.54 8.60
C LEU A 124 -8.00 4.76 7.81
N PHE A 125 -8.75 5.21 6.80
CA PHE A 125 -8.30 6.33 5.97
C PHE A 125 -8.39 7.67 6.71
N GLU A 126 -9.34 7.84 7.61
CA GLU A 126 -9.41 9.00 8.52
C GLU A 126 -8.20 9.00 9.47
N ALA A 127 -7.83 7.85 10.04
CA ALA A 127 -6.63 7.73 10.87
C ALA A 127 -5.34 8.04 10.08
N MET A 128 -5.25 7.56 8.83
CA MET A 128 -4.14 7.91 7.95
C MET A 128 -4.07 9.40 7.66
N LYS A 129 -5.21 10.04 7.41
CA LYS A 129 -5.28 11.50 7.20
C LYS A 129 -4.81 12.25 8.44
N ALA A 130 -5.31 11.89 9.62
CA ALA A 130 -4.92 12.51 10.88
C ALA A 130 -3.41 12.36 11.15
N GLY A 131 -2.85 11.16 10.96
CA GLY A 131 -1.41 10.92 11.11
C GLY A 131 -0.57 11.73 10.11
N ARG A 132 -1.05 11.95 8.90
CA ARG A 132 -0.41 12.83 7.92
C ARG A 132 -0.40 14.29 8.36
N GLU A 133 -1.52 14.79 8.84
CA GLU A 133 -1.63 16.15 9.36
C GLU A 133 -0.68 16.37 10.53
N GLU A 134 -0.57 15.41 11.44
CA GLU A 134 0.38 15.42 12.54
C GLU A 134 1.83 15.43 12.02
N TRP A 135 2.16 14.54 11.08
CA TRP A 135 3.49 14.44 10.47
C TRP A 135 3.95 15.75 9.85
N TYR A 136 3.06 16.47 9.15
CA TYR A 136 3.37 17.76 8.54
C TYR A 136 3.29 18.94 9.53
N GLY A 137 2.85 18.73 10.77
CA GLY A 137 2.68 19.76 11.78
C GLY A 137 1.43 20.62 11.59
N GLY A 138 0.39 20.05 10.99
CA GLY A 138 -0.94 20.61 10.82
C GLY A 138 -1.52 20.46 9.42
N ALA A 139 -2.83 20.44 9.31
CA ALA A 139 -3.58 20.23 8.07
C ALA A 139 -3.18 21.21 6.94
N ALA A 140 -2.94 22.48 7.29
CA ALA A 140 -2.55 23.53 6.33
C ALA A 140 -1.16 23.31 5.69
N LYS A 141 -0.32 22.46 6.28
CA LYS A 141 1.02 22.15 5.77
C LYS A 141 1.07 20.91 4.90
N VAL A 142 -0.02 20.15 4.81
CA VAL A 142 -0.09 18.97 3.94
C VAL A 142 -0.07 19.41 2.47
N PRO A 143 0.84 18.86 1.64
CA PRO A 143 0.91 19.24 0.23
C PRO A 143 -0.40 18.98 -0.52
N ALA A 144 -0.79 19.88 -1.42
CA ALA A 144 -2.04 19.79 -2.18
C ALA A 144 -2.17 18.48 -2.98
N GLY A 145 -1.07 17.95 -3.53
CA GLY A 145 -1.07 16.65 -4.21
C GLY A 145 -1.41 15.50 -3.27
N THR A 146 -0.97 15.56 -2.03
CA THR A 146 -1.27 14.56 -0.99
C THR A 146 -2.75 14.64 -0.56
N LEU A 147 -3.31 15.84 -0.43
CA LEU A 147 -4.73 16.03 -0.15
C LEU A 147 -5.60 15.42 -1.25
N LYS A 148 -5.26 15.65 -2.52
CA LYS A 148 -5.97 15.02 -3.66
C LYS A 148 -5.92 13.51 -3.64
N LEU A 149 -4.81 12.89 -3.24
CA LEU A 149 -4.71 11.44 -3.08
C LEU A 149 -5.64 10.94 -1.97
N ASN A 150 -5.72 11.65 -0.84
CA ASN A 150 -6.66 11.32 0.24
C ASN A 150 -8.11 11.38 -0.24
N GLU A 151 -8.49 12.46 -0.91
CA GLU A 151 -9.85 12.63 -1.45
C GLU A 151 -10.20 11.51 -2.45
N ARG A 152 -9.27 11.15 -3.34
CA ARG A 152 -9.45 10.04 -4.28
C ARG A 152 -9.59 8.70 -3.56
N ALA A 153 -8.80 8.44 -2.52
CA ALA A 153 -8.89 7.22 -1.73
C ALA A 153 -10.24 7.12 -1.01
N HIS A 154 -10.72 8.22 -0.40
CA HIS A 154 -12.04 8.26 0.22
C HIS A 154 -13.18 8.08 -0.80
N ALA A 155 -13.10 8.73 -1.95
CA ALA A 155 -14.05 8.55 -3.03
C ALA A 155 -14.05 7.11 -3.58
N TYR A 156 -12.89 6.48 -3.63
CA TYR A 156 -12.74 5.08 -4.03
C TYR A 156 -13.30 4.15 -2.96
N ALA A 157 -13.07 4.43 -1.67
CA ALA A 157 -13.58 3.67 -0.56
C ALA A 157 -15.13 3.62 -0.52
N SER A 158 -15.79 4.68 -0.98
CA SER A 158 -17.25 4.74 -1.08
C SER A 158 -17.82 4.00 -2.31
N LYS A 159 -16.96 3.50 -3.22
CA LYS A 159 -17.35 2.79 -4.44
C LYS A 159 -17.24 1.26 -4.28
N GLN A 160 -17.73 0.56 -5.30
CA GLN A 160 -17.91 -0.90 -5.40
C GLN A 160 -16.78 -1.80 -4.89
N PHE A 161 -15.51 -1.37 -4.90
CA PHE A 161 -14.39 -2.20 -4.46
C PHE A 161 -14.50 -2.55 -2.97
N PHE A 162 -14.75 -1.59 -2.10
CA PHE A 162 -14.80 -1.80 -0.66
C PHE A 162 -16.07 -2.50 -0.18
N SER A 163 -17.12 -2.55 -1.02
CA SER A 163 -18.27 -3.43 -0.77
C SER A 163 -17.96 -4.91 -1.06
N GLN A 164 -16.95 -5.18 -1.90
CA GLN A 164 -16.53 -6.52 -2.28
C GLN A 164 -15.39 -7.07 -1.43
N VAL A 165 -14.63 -6.20 -0.78
CA VAL A 165 -13.52 -6.55 0.11
C VAL A 165 -13.88 -6.08 1.52
N PRO A 166 -14.47 -6.95 2.34
CA PRO A 166 -14.79 -6.59 3.72
C PRO A 166 -13.52 -6.18 4.47
N TYR A 167 -13.66 -5.25 5.39
CA TYR A 167 -12.53 -4.78 6.19
C TYR A 167 -12.01 -5.87 7.14
N ARG A 168 -12.94 -6.75 7.61
CA ARG A 168 -12.66 -7.91 8.45
C ARG A 168 -13.21 -9.18 7.85
#